data_a9db36eff1f9de18d38a14aa0a9581ba
#
_entry.id   a9db36eff1f9de18d38a14aa0a9581ba
#
_cell.length_a   1.000
_cell.length_b   1.000
_cell.length_c   1.000
_cell.angle_alpha   90.00
_cell.angle_beta   90.00
_cell.angle_gamma   90.00
#
_symmetry.space_group_name_H-M   'P 1'
#
loop_
_entity.id
_entity.type
_entity.pdbx_description
1 polymer ?
#
loop_
_entity_poly.entity_id
_entity_poly.type
_entity_poly.pdbx_seq_one_letter_code
_entity_poly.pdbx_strand_id
1 'polypeptide(L)'
;MAVKAEDRRVRRTRTLLQDALIALILEKGYEAVTVQDIIDRADVGRSTFYAHFLDKQQLLLSRVEELHVFLEQQHAQGVTSGGQRLSFSLAMFQHAQSYRHVYQALVGKQGGTIVLRHIQQILTGLVRDEVARVAPRDGSSTVPSEVLVQYIVGAFLALLTWWVDDEQHYTPEQMDALFTRLTLPGVLAGLGQRDQEFPNKHY
;
A
#
# COMPACT_ATOMS: atom_id res chain seq x y z
N MET A 1 18.68 -29.16 -7.34
CA MET A 1 19.00 -28.09 -8.33
C MET A 1 17.81 -27.75 -9.24
N ALA A 2 16.97 -28.69 -9.66
CA ALA A 2 15.81 -28.43 -10.55
C ALA A 2 14.77 -27.46 -9.96
N VAL A 3 14.35 -27.62 -8.71
CA VAL A 3 13.35 -26.77 -8.02
C VAL A 3 13.75 -25.28 -8.03
N LYS A 4 15.03 -24.96 -7.83
CA LYS A 4 15.53 -23.57 -7.82
C LYS A 4 15.59 -22.92 -9.21
N ALA A 5 15.64 -23.71 -10.27
CA ALA A 5 15.61 -23.24 -11.66
C ALA A 5 14.16 -23.00 -12.13
N GLU A 6 13.23 -23.88 -11.72
CA GLU A 6 11.80 -23.75 -12.00
C GLU A 6 11.21 -22.53 -11.31
N ASP A 7 11.54 -22.29 -10.04
CA ASP A 7 11.15 -21.09 -9.29
C ASP A 7 11.64 -19.79 -9.97
N ARG A 8 12.86 -19.76 -10.50
CA ARG A 8 13.38 -18.60 -11.25
C ARG A 8 12.65 -18.37 -12.57
N ARG A 9 12.28 -19.42 -13.29
CA ARG A 9 11.52 -19.30 -14.55
C ARG A 9 10.11 -18.78 -14.29
N VAL A 10 9.42 -19.32 -13.30
CA VAL A 10 8.10 -18.90 -12.86
C VAL A 10 8.12 -17.42 -12.50
N ARG A 11 9.03 -16.99 -11.64
CA ARG A 11 9.16 -15.60 -11.21
C ARG A 11 9.44 -14.66 -12.40
N ARG A 12 10.35 -15.03 -13.30
CA ARG A 12 10.64 -14.23 -14.50
C ARG A 12 9.40 -14.05 -15.38
N THR A 13 8.64 -15.11 -15.60
CA THR A 13 7.39 -15.04 -16.38
C THR A 13 6.37 -14.13 -15.72
N ARG A 14 6.20 -14.23 -14.39
CA ARG A 14 5.28 -13.35 -13.63
C ARG A 14 5.69 -11.89 -13.79
N THR A 15 6.98 -11.56 -13.63
CA THR A 15 7.51 -10.20 -13.80
C THR A 15 7.25 -9.68 -15.22
N LEU A 16 7.52 -10.47 -16.26
CA LEU A 16 7.25 -10.06 -17.65
C LEU A 16 5.77 -9.72 -17.89
N LEU A 17 4.86 -10.53 -17.37
CA LEU A 17 3.41 -10.29 -17.49
C LEU A 17 2.98 -9.04 -16.69
N GLN A 18 3.52 -8.85 -15.50
CA GLN A 18 3.25 -7.67 -14.66
C GLN A 18 3.75 -6.39 -15.32
N ASP A 19 4.97 -6.38 -15.85
CA ASP A 19 5.56 -5.22 -16.52
C ASP A 19 4.81 -4.88 -17.82
N ALA A 20 4.39 -5.91 -18.59
CA ALA A 20 3.55 -5.73 -19.76
C ALA A 20 2.20 -5.08 -19.39
N LEU A 21 1.53 -5.55 -18.34
CA LEU A 21 0.29 -4.95 -17.86
C LEU A 21 0.47 -3.48 -17.48
N ILE A 22 1.51 -3.15 -16.70
CA ILE A 22 1.79 -1.78 -16.28
C ILE A 22 2.03 -0.87 -17.49
N ALA A 23 2.85 -1.30 -18.45
CA ALA A 23 3.09 -0.54 -19.68
C ALA A 23 1.79 -0.26 -20.45
N LEU A 24 0.93 -1.27 -20.58
CA LEU A 24 -0.36 -1.14 -21.27
C LEU A 24 -1.35 -0.24 -20.50
N ILE A 25 -1.33 -0.26 -19.18
CA ILE A 25 -2.14 0.66 -18.35
C ILE A 25 -1.74 2.12 -18.62
N LEU A 26 -0.44 2.39 -18.69
CA LEU A 26 0.07 3.73 -18.99
C LEU A 26 -0.28 4.19 -20.42
N GLU A 27 -0.29 3.27 -21.39
CA GLU A 27 -0.58 3.57 -22.80
C GLU A 27 -2.06 3.82 -23.08
N LYS A 28 -2.96 2.97 -22.56
CA LYS A 28 -4.37 2.97 -22.96
C LYS A 28 -5.39 2.82 -21.82
N GLY A 29 -4.92 2.81 -20.57
CA GLY A 29 -5.74 2.63 -19.38
C GLY A 29 -6.15 1.16 -19.15
N TYR A 30 -6.36 0.81 -17.88
CA TYR A 30 -6.64 -0.58 -17.46
C TYR A 30 -7.87 -1.18 -18.16
N GLU A 31 -8.92 -0.38 -18.34
CA GLU A 31 -10.20 -0.84 -18.91
C GLU A 31 -10.04 -1.37 -20.33
N ALA A 32 -9.23 -0.69 -21.14
CA ALA A 32 -8.98 -1.04 -22.54
C ALA A 32 -7.98 -2.19 -22.73
N VAL A 33 -7.28 -2.60 -21.67
CA VAL A 33 -6.31 -3.70 -21.74
C VAL A 33 -7.02 -5.04 -21.74
N THR A 34 -6.67 -5.91 -22.70
CA THR A 34 -7.13 -7.31 -22.77
C THR A 34 -6.01 -8.27 -22.35
N VAL A 35 -6.37 -9.53 -22.03
CA VAL A 35 -5.37 -10.58 -21.79
C VAL A 35 -4.52 -10.82 -23.06
N GLN A 36 -5.11 -10.68 -24.26
CA GLN A 36 -4.37 -10.81 -25.52
C GLN A 36 -3.27 -9.75 -25.64
N ASP A 37 -3.58 -8.49 -25.35
CA ASP A 37 -2.57 -7.42 -25.36
C ASP A 37 -1.40 -7.73 -24.41
N ILE A 38 -1.70 -8.28 -23.23
CA ILE A 38 -0.69 -8.59 -22.22
C ILE A 38 0.24 -9.70 -22.69
N ILE A 39 -0.30 -10.80 -23.22
CA ILE A 39 0.52 -11.92 -23.68
C ILE A 39 1.35 -11.56 -24.92
N ASP A 40 0.79 -10.75 -25.83
CA ASP A 40 1.51 -10.26 -27.01
C ASP A 40 2.67 -9.33 -26.59
N ARG A 41 2.42 -8.41 -25.65
CA ARG A 41 3.44 -7.51 -25.11
C ARG A 41 4.53 -8.24 -24.32
N ALA A 42 4.17 -9.26 -23.57
CA ALA A 42 5.11 -10.04 -22.74
C ALA A 42 5.86 -11.11 -23.56
N ASP A 43 5.48 -11.33 -24.81
CA ASP A 43 5.99 -12.41 -25.66
C ASP A 43 5.87 -13.79 -24.99
N VAL A 44 4.67 -14.10 -24.48
CA VAL A 44 4.39 -15.39 -23.82
C VAL A 44 3.18 -16.08 -24.47
N GLY A 45 3.14 -17.40 -24.39
CA GLY A 45 1.98 -18.16 -24.88
C GLY A 45 0.76 -18.00 -23.95
N ARG A 46 -0.45 -18.12 -24.53
CA ARG A 46 -1.72 -18.04 -23.80
C ARG A 46 -1.81 -19.05 -22.66
N SER A 47 -1.35 -20.29 -22.88
CA SER A 47 -1.27 -21.32 -21.83
C SER A 47 -0.36 -20.92 -20.68
N THR A 48 0.73 -20.21 -20.97
CA THR A 48 1.65 -19.68 -19.97
C THR A 48 0.98 -18.64 -19.09
N PHE A 49 0.20 -17.71 -19.68
CA PHE A 49 -0.57 -16.74 -18.90
C PHE A 49 -1.50 -17.45 -17.91
N TYR A 50 -2.34 -18.37 -18.43
CA TYR A 50 -3.33 -19.06 -17.59
C TYR A 50 -2.73 -20.07 -16.60
N ALA A 51 -1.48 -20.46 -16.78
CA ALA A 51 -0.74 -21.22 -15.74
C ALA A 51 -0.35 -20.36 -14.52
N HIS A 52 -0.36 -19.02 -14.66
CA HIS A 52 0.06 -18.08 -13.60
C HIS A 52 -1.07 -17.21 -13.08
N PHE A 53 -2.05 -16.85 -13.91
CA PHE A 53 -3.12 -15.90 -13.56
C PHE A 53 -4.43 -16.30 -14.24
N LEU A 54 -5.54 -16.16 -13.52
CA LEU A 54 -6.88 -16.45 -14.03
C LEU A 54 -7.35 -15.36 -15.03
N ASP A 55 -7.01 -14.11 -14.73
CA ASP A 55 -7.41 -12.93 -15.51
C ASP A 55 -6.48 -11.74 -15.28
N LYS A 56 -6.75 -10.62 -15.96
CA LYS A 56 -5.96 -9.39 -15.81
C LYS A 56 -6.11 -8.73 -14.45
N GLN A 57 -7.22 -8.97 -13.74
CA GLN A 57 -7.43 -8.43 -12.40
C GLN A 57 -6.53 -9.14 -11.38
N GLN A 58 -6.45 -10.47 -11.45
CA GLN A 58 -5.53 -11.22 -10.59
C GLN A 58 -4.07 -10.84 -10.85
N LEU A 59 -3.71 -10.61 -12.12
CA LEU A 59 -2.39 -10.11 -12.48
C LEU A 59 -2.12 -8.71 -11.89
N LEU A 60 -3.08 -7.78 -11.97
CA LEU A 60 -2.97 -6.46 -11.36
C LEU A 60 -2.79 -6.57 -9.84
N LEU A 61 -3.62 -7.35 -9.17
CA LEU A 61 -3.56 -7.53 -7.71
C LEU A 61 -2.29 -8.23 -7.25
N SER A 62 -1.65 -9.04 -8.09
CA SER A 62 -0.38 -9.68 -7.73
C SER A 62 0.75 -8.68 -7.45
N ARG A 63 0.70 -7.48 -8.06
CA ARG A 63 1.63 -6.38 -7.73
C ARG A 63 1.32 -5.76 -6.37
N VAL A 64 0.04 -5.67 -6.03
CA VAL A 64 -0.38 -5.16 -4.71
C VAL A 64 -0.02 -6.14 -3.61
N GLU A 65 -0.03 -7.44 -3.89
CA GLU A 65 0.42 -8.48 -2.97
C GLU A 65 1.94 -8.41 -2.69
N GLU A 66 2.75 -8.06 -3.67
CA GLU A 66 4.17 -7.78 -3.46
C GLU A 66 4.39 -6.56 -2.54
N LEU A 67 3.55 -5.52 -2.70
CA LEU A 67 3.52 -4.38 -1.78
C LEU A 67 3.12 -4.81 -0.36
N HIS A 68 2.13 -5.69 -0.21
CA HIS A 68 1.72 -6.23 1.08
C HIS A 68 2.90 -6.88 1.82
N VAL A 69 3.58 -7.82 1.17
CA VAL A 69 4.76 -8.49 1.74
C VAL A 69 5.85 -7.47 2.14
N PHE A 70 6.08 -6.45 1.31
CA PHE A 70 7.02 -5.38 1.62
C PHE A 70 6.61 -4.59 2.87
N LEU A 71 5.33 -4.19 2.97
CA LEU A 71 4.81 -3.46 4.12
C LEU A 71 4.85 -4.28 5.41
N GLU A 72 4.54 -5.57 5.36
CA GLU A 72 4.67 -6.47 6.52
C GLU A 72 6.12 -6.55 7.01
N GLN A 73 7.09 -6.63 6.11
CA GLN A 73 8.51 -6.63 6.46
C GLN A 73 8.94 -5.32 7.12
N GLN A 74 8.52 -4.17 6.59
CA GLN A 74 8.78 -2.86 7.17
C GLN A 74 8.11 -2.72 8.56
N HIS A 75 6.88 -3.20 8.69
CA HIS A 75 6.15 -3.23 9.94
C HIS A 75 6.87 -4.05 11.00
N ALA A 76 7.32 -5.26 10.67
CA ALA A 76 8.08 -6.11 11.57
C ALA A 76 9.40 -5.46 12.03
N GLN A 77 10.09 -4.73 11.16
CA GLN A 77 11.31 -3.98 11.49
C GLN A 77 11.01 -2.74 12.36
N GLY A 78 9.92 -2.01 12.09
CA GLY A 78 9.50 -0.83 12.85
C GLY A 78 9.17 -1.15 14.31
N VAL A 79 8.60 -2.32 14.57
CA VAL A 79 8.29 -2.81 15.94
C VAL A 79 9.55 -2.93 16.80
N THR A 80 10.69 -3.28 16.23
CA THR A 80 11.96 -3.43 16.96
C THR A 80 12.64 -2.11 17.29
N SER A 81 12.25 -1.01 16.63
CA SER A 81 12.91 0.30 16.76
C SER A 81 12.27 1.23 17.81
N GLY A 82 11.24 0.78 18.54
CA GLY A 82 10.65 1.51 19.69
C GLY A 82 9.97 2.84 19.34
N GLY A 83 9.71 3.14 18.08
CA GLY A 83 9.06 4.37 17.66
C GLY A 83 7.53 4.25 17.63
N GLN A 84 6.84 5.19 18.26
CA GLN A 84 5.38 5.39 18.16
C GLN A 84 4.97 5.94 16.78
N ARG A 85 5.44 5.35 15.70
CA ARG A 85 5.10 5.78 14.33
C ARG A 85 4.16 4.77 13.71
N LEU A 86 3.22 5.27 12.92
CA LEU A 86 2.42 4.45 12.00
C LEU A 86 3.39 3.87 10.95
N SER A 87 3.89 2.65 11.20
CA SER A 87 5.08 2.07 10.54
C SER A 87 4.93 1.87 9.03
N PHE A 88 3.69 1.89 8.54
CA PHE A 88 3.38 1.68 7.12
C PHE A 88 3.44 2.96 6.29
N SER A 89 3.26 4.16 6.90
CA SER A 89 2.95 5.38 6.15
C SER A 89 4.11 5.85 5.28
N LEU A 90 5.33 5.92 5.80
CA LEU A 90 6.51 6.29 5.03
C LEU A 90 6.75 5.33 3.86
N ALA A 91 6.70 4.02 4.12
CA ALA A 91 6.90 3.00 3.09
C ALA A 91 5.86 3.10 1.96
N MET A 92 4.60 3.40 2.31
CA MET A 92 3.53 3.62 1.33
C MET A 92 3.74 4.89 0.50
N PHE A 93 4.13 6.01 1.11
CA PHE A 93 4.43 7.24 0.36
C PHE A 93 5.62 7.05 -0.59
N GLN A 94 6.69 6.39 -0.13
CA GLN A 94 7.86 6.07 -0.97
C GLN A 94 7.51 5.13 -2.12
N HIS A 95 6.68 4.11 -1.87
CA HIS A 95 6.18 3.22 -2.91
C HIS A 95 5.31 4.00 -3.92
N ALA A 96 4.38 4.82 -3.46
CA ALA A 96 3.52 5.60 -4.33
C ALA A 96 4.31 6.61 -5.17
N GLN A 97 5.37 7.21 -4.64
CA GLN A 97 6.28 8.07 -5.40
C GLN A 97 6.99 7.28 -6.52
N SER A 98 7.49 6.09 -6.21
CA SER A 98 8.19 5.23 -7.19
C SER A 98 7.30 4.79 -8.34
N TYR A 99 6.00 4.64 -8.10
CA TYR A 99 5.00 4.19 -9.07
C TYR A 99 3.96 5.26 -9.41
N ARG A 100 4.28 6.56 -9.21
CA ARG A 100 3.35 7.68 -9.33
C ARG A 100 2.53 7.65 -10.62
N HIS A 101 3.17 7.44 -11.75
CA HIS A 101 2.49 7.39 -13.06
C HIS A 101 1.44 6.28 -13.14
N VAL A 102 1.71 5.13 -12.50
CA VAL A 102 0.74 4.02 -12.44
C VAL A 102 -0.46 4.40 -11.57
N TYR A 103 -0.21 4.98 -10.40
CA TYR A 103 -1.28 5.47 -9.52
C TYR A 103 -2.15 6.51 -10.23
N GLN A 104 -1.55 7.51 -10.89
CA GLN A 104 -2.26 8.53 -11.68
C GLN A 104 -3.07 7.91 -12.83
N ALA A 105 -2.53 6.92 -13.53
CA ALA A 105 -3.24 6.24 -14.61
C ALA A 105 -4.46 5.42 -14.11
N LEU A 106 -4.48 5.04 -12.84
CA LEU A 106 -5.53 4.26 -12.20
C LEU A 106 -6.56 5.12 -11.45
N VAL A 107 -6.17 6.31 -10.95
CA VAL A 107 -7.06 7.18 -10.17
C VAL A 107 -8.32 7.53 -10.96
N GLY A 108 -9.47 7.47 -10.29
CA GLY A 108 -10.78 7.77 -10.87
C GLY A 108 -11.31 6.74 -11.86
N LYS A 109 -10.61 5.61 -12.07
CA LYS A 109 -10.97 4.54 -12.99
C LYS A 109 -11.26 3.22 -12.25
N GLN A 110 -11.86 2.26 -12.95
CA GLN A 110 -12.22 0.95 -12.38
C GLN A 110 -10.99 0.21 -11.81
N GLY A 111 -9.88 0.20 -12.54
CA GLY A 111 -8.62 -0.40 -12.08
C GLY A 111 -8.14 0.20 -10.76
N GLY A 112 -8.25 1.53 -10.60
CA GLY A 112 -7.91 2.23 -9.36
C GLY A 112 -8.81 1.86 -8.19
N THR A 113 -10.10 1.72 -8.43
CA THR A 113 -11.06 1.27 -7.40
C THR A 113 -10.69 -0.12 -6.86
N ILE A 114 -10.30 -1.04 -7.75
CA ILE A 114 -9.87 -2.40 -7.39
C ILE A 114 -8.59 -2.34 -6.54
N VAL A 115 -7.58 -1.61 -7.01
CA VAL A 115 -6.29 -1.46 -6.33
C VAL A 115 -6.45 -0.78 -4.97
N LEU A 116 -7.14 0.36 -4.91
CA LEU A 116 -7.32 1.10 -3.64
C LEU A 116 -8.09 0.29 -2.60
N ARG A 117 -9.11 -0.47 -3.02
CA ARG A 117 -9.83 -1.37 -2.10
C ARG A 117 -8.91 -2.44 -1.52
N HIS A 118 -8.04 -3.02 -2.34
CA HIS A 118 -7.11 -4.05 -1.89
C HIS A 118 -6.04 -3.45 -0.96
N ILE A 119 -5.48 -2.29 -1.30
CA ILE A 119 -4.58 -1.53 -0.41
C ILE A 119 -5.28 -1.20 0.91
N GLN A 120 -6.54 -0.75 0.88
CA GLN A 120 -7.32 -0.49 2.09
C GLN A 120 -7.43 -1.72 2.98
N GLN A 121 -7.68 -2.90 2.41
CA GLN A 121 -7.75 -4.16 3.17
C GLN A 121 -6.41 -4.48 3.85
N ILE A 122 -5.30 -4.36 3.12
CA ILE A 122 -3.94 -4.57 3.65
C ILE A 122 -3.67 -3.61 4.81
N LEU A 123 -3.86 -2.32 4.59
CA LEU A 123 -3.61 -1.29 5.61
C LEU A 123 -4.52 -1.47 6.84
N THR A 124 -5.77 -1.87 6.63
CA THR A 124 -6.70 -2.17 7.74
C THR A 124 -6.15 -3.28 8.64
N GLY A 125 -5.58 -4.34 8.06
CA GLY A 125 -4.91 -5.41 8.82
C GLY A 125 -3.74 -4.88 9.64
N LEU A 126 -2.78 -4.22 8.98
CA LEU A 126 -1.57 -3.68 9.62
C LEU A 126 -1.89 -2.68 10.73
N VAL A 127 -2.80 -1.74 10.48
CA VAL A 127 -3.20 -0.73 11.47
C VAL A 127 -3.96 -1.36 12.64
N ARG A 128 -4.78 -2.38 12.39
CA ARG A 128 -5.47 -3.10 13.47
C ARG A 128 -4.48 -3.77 14.42
N ASP A 129 -3.42 -4.37 13.89
CA ASP A 129 -2.38 -4.99 14.69
C ASP A 129 -1.56 -3.93 15.46
N GLU A 130 -1.32 -2.76 14.88
CA GLU A 130 -0.67 -1.64 15.57
C GLU A 130 -1.54 -1.10 16.72
N VAL A 131 -2.79 -0.82 16.46
CA VAL A 131 -3.74 -0.33 17.47
C VAL A 131 -3.91 -1.34 18.60
N ALA A 132 -4.06 -2.64 18.28
CA ALA A 132 -4.19 -3.69 19.28
C ALA A 132 -2.97 -3.81 20.21
N ARG A 133 -1.77 -3.52 19.73
CA ARG A 133 -0.53 -3.55 20.54
C ARG A 133 -0.44 -2.41 21.53
N VAL A 134 -0.96 -1.23 21.18
CA VAL A 134 -0.86 -0.02 22.02
C VAL A 134 -2.13 0.24 22.83
N ALA A 135 -3.23 -0.43 22.50
CA ALA A 135 -4.50 -0.29 23.24
C ALA A 135 -4.37 -0.81 24.67
N PRO A 136 -4.90 -0.05 25.66
CA PRO A 136 -4.92 -0.48 27.05
C PRO A 136 -5.73 -1.77 27.22
N ARG A 137 -5.19 -2.71 28.00
CA ARG A 137 -5.88 -3.99 28.30
C ARG A 137 -7.02 -3.89 29.29
N ASP A 138 -7.08 -2.79 30.02
CA ASP A 138 -8.07 -2.52 31.08
C ASP A 138 -9.38 -1.90 30.55
N GLY A 139 -9.48 -1.73 29.23
CA GLY A 139 -10.68 -1.14 28.60
C GLY A 139 -10.81 0.37 28.80
N SER A 140 -9.76 1.07 29.21
CA SER A 140 -9.76 2.53 29.45
C SER A 140 -9.80 3.36 28.15
N SER A 141 -9.76 2.73 26.98
CA SER A 141 -9.92 3.42 25.69
C SER A 141 -11.26 4.15 25.60
N THR A 142 -11.21 5.44 25.29
CA THR A 142 -12.40 6.29 25.11
C THR A 142 -13.04 6.14 23.72
N VAL A 143 -12.27 5.64 22.74
CA VAL A 143 -12.72 5.38 21.37
C VAL A 143 -12.54 3.90 21.05
N PRO A 144 -13.56 3.22 20.46
CA PRO A 144 -13.42 1.83 20.04
C PRO A 144 -12.26 1.66 19.03
N SER A 145 -11.45 0.62 19.20
CA SER A 145 -10.27 0.36 18.36
C SER A 145 -10.60 0.31 16.87
N GLU A 146 -11.73 -0.28 16.49
CA GLU A 146 -12.13 -0.34 15.06
C GLU A 146 -12.41 1.04 14.47
N VAL A 147 -12.94 1.98 15.26
CA VAL A 147 -13.15 3.38 14.81
C VAL A 147 -11.80 4.06 14.56
N LEU A 148 -10.81 3.83 15.44
CA LEU A 148 -9.44 4.33 15.23
C LEU A 148 -8.82 3.75 13.97
N VAL A 149 -8.98 2.44 13.73
CA VAL A 149 -8.49 1.77 12.52
C VAL A 149 -9.09 2.41 11.26
N GLN A 150 -10.41 2.57 11.20
CA GLN A 150 -11.09 3.16 10.05
C GLN A 150 -10.69 4.62 9.84
N TYR A 151 -10.53 5.40 10.91
CA TYR A 151 -10.08 6.78 10.85
C TYR A 151 -8.65 6.87 10.27
N ILE A 152 -7.70 6.09 10.80
CA ILE A 152 -6.30 6.11 10.36
C ILE A 152 -6.19 5.73 8.88
N VAL A 153 -6.82 4.62 8.49
CA VAL A 153 -6.76 4.13 7.10
C VAL A 153 -7.46 5.08 6.15
N GLY A 154 -8.64 5.59 6.51
CA GLY A 154 -9.39 6.54 5.70
C GLY A 154 -8.64 7.86 5.49
N ALA A 155 -8.09 8.44 6.56
CA ALA A 155 -7.29 9.66 6.49
C ALA A 155 -6.02 9.46 5.63
N PHE A 156 -5.35 8.31 5.81
CA PHE A 156 -4.16 7.98 5.02
C PHE A 156 -4.47 7.89 3.53
N LEU A 157 -5.50 7.13 3.14
CA LEU A 157 -5.87 6.94 1.73
C LEU A 157 -6.32 8.25 1.08
N ALA A 158 -7.03 9.10 1.81
CA ALA A 158 -7.42 10.43 1.32
C ALA A 158 -6.19 11.29 1.02
N LEU A 159 -5.20 11.34 1.94
CA LEU A 159 -3.96 12.07 1.74
C LEU A 159 -3.10 11.47 0.63
N LEU A 160 -3.00 10.14 0.57
CA LEU A 160 -2.26 9.45 -0.48
C LEU A 160 -2.82 9.77 -1.87
N THR A 161 -4.14 9.66 -2.04
CA THR A 161 -4.82 9.93 -3.31
C THR A 161 -4.63 11.38 -3.73
N TRP A 162 -4.85 12.33 -2.81
CA TRP A 162 -4.62 13.75 -3.05
C TRP A 162 -3.16 14.02 -3.44
N TRP A 163 -2.19 13.49 -2.70
CA TRP A 163 -0.76 13.72 -2.94
C TRP A 163 -0.25 13.12 -4.25
N VAL A 164 -0.80 11.98 -4.68
CA VAL A 164 -0.43 11.37 -5.97
C VAL A 164 -0.96 12.20 -7.14
N ASP A 165 -2.16 12.77 -7.03
CA ASP A 165 -2.80 13.55 -8.10
C ASP A 165 -2.22 14.96 -8.26
N ASP A 166 -1.72 15.52 -7.17
CA ASP A 166 -1.22 16.90 -7.15
C ASP A 166 0.22 16.98 -7.70
N GLU A 167 0.57 17.94 -8.53
CA GLU A 167 1.92 18.17 -9.10
C GLU A 167 2.93 18.68 -8.05
N GLN A 168 3.10 17.93 -6.98
CA GLN A 168 3.49 18.47 -5.74
C GLN A 168 4.87 18.33 -5.19
N HIS A 169 5.10 19.15 -4.41
CA HIS A 169 6.11 19.83 -3.62
C HIS A 169 6.52 19.05 -2.32
N TYR A 170 5.75 18.07 -1.84
CA TYR A 170 6.07 17.33 -0.63
C TYR A 170 6.79 16.03 -0.93
N THR A 171 7.90 15.77 -0.20
CA THR A 171 8.57 14.46 -0.25
C THR A 171 7.77 13.40 0.53
N PRO A 172 8.02 12.11 0.32
CA PRO A 172 7.43 11.04 1.13
C PRO A 172 7.65 11.23 2.64
N GLU A 173 8.83 11.70 3.02
CA GLU A 173 9.21 11.94 4.41
C GLU A 173 8.41 13.11 5.01
N GLN A 174 8.16 14.15 4.22
CA GLN A 174 7.31 15.28 4.63
C GLN A 174 5.85 14.84 4.77
N MET A 175 5.35 14.04 3.84
CA MET A 175 3.98 13.50 3.92
C MET A 175 3.79 12.58 5.12
N ASP A 176 4.75 11.70 5.39
CA ASP A 176 4.76 10.86 6.59
C ASP A 176 4.74 11.67 7.87
N ALA A 177 5.58 12.71 7.95
CA ALA A 177 5.63 13.60 9.10
C ALA A 177 4.31 14.36 9.32
N LEU A 178 3.69 14.88 8.25
CA LEU A 178 2.40 15.56 8.30
C LEU A 178 1.28 14.61 8.72
N PHE A 179 1.20 13.43 8.12
CA PHE A 179 0.23 12.42 8.48
C PHE A 179 0.34 11.99 9.95
N THR A 180 1.55 11.68 10.39
CA THR A 180 1.84 11.29 11.78
C THR A 180 1.46 12.41 12.75
N ARG A 181 1.83 13.66 12.45
CA ARG A 181 1.53 14.83 13.28
C ARG A 181 0.04 15.09 13.43
N LEU A 182 -0.74 14.87 12.37
CA LEU A 182 -2.19 15.06 12.39
C LEU A 182 -2.93 13.90 13.07
N THR A 183 -2.43 12.69 12.93
CA THR A 183 -3.15 11.47 13.30
C THR A 183 -2.80 10.99 14.71
N LEU A 184 -1.51 10.96 15.06
CA LEU A 184 -1.04 10.30 16.27
C LEU A 184 -1.59 10.91 17.58
N PRO A 185 -1.69 12.25 17.76
CA PRO A 185 -2.24 12.83 18.99
C PRO A 185 -3.70 12.40 19.23
N GLY A 186 -4.53 12.42 18.20
CA GLY A 186 -5.94 12.01 18.29
C GLY A 186 -6.09 10.52 18.61
N VAL A 187 -5.24 9.68 18.02
CA VAL A 187 -5.22 8.23 18.29
C VAL A 187 -4.81 7.95 19.72
N LEU A 188 -3.75 8.59 20.23
CA LEU A 188 -3.29 8.41 21.62
C LEU A 188 -4.34 8.90 22.61
N ALA A 189 -4.97 10.05 22.37
CA ALA A 189 -6.07 10.56 23.18
C ALA A 189 -7.26 9.58 23.18
N GLY A 190 -7.63 9.02 22.05
CA GLY A 190 -8.68 8.02 21.90
C GLY A 190 -8.39 6.72 22.64
N LEU A 191 -7.12 6.36 22.77
CA LEU A 191 -6.65 5.21 23.57
C LEU A 191 -6.55 5.51 25.06
N GLY A 192 -6.87 6.73 25.53
CA GLY A 192 -6.76 7.14 26.91
C GLY A 192 -5.30 7.42 27.36
N GLN A 193 -4.37 7.47 26.45
CA GLN A 193 -3.00 7.84 26.72
C GLN A 193 -2.88 9.37 26.72
N ARG A 194 -2.56 9.97 27.89
CA ARG A 194 -2.33 11.41 27.98
C ARG A 194 -1.02 11.76 27.29
N ASP A 195 -1.00 12.93 26.60
CA ASP A 195 0.16 13.47 25.92
C ASP A 195 1.42 13.42 26.81
N GLN A 196 2.40 12.61 26.40
CA GLN A 196 3.77 12.93 26.72
C GLN A 196 4.15 14.10 25.80
N GLU A 197 4.43 15.26 26.40
CA GLU A 197 4.76 16.51 25.73
C GLU A 197 5.69 16.27 24.54
N PHE A 198 5.21 16.62 23.34
CA PHE A 198 6.09 16.70 22.17
C PHE A 198 7.07 17.85 22.42
N PRO A 199 8.39 17.62 22.43
CA PRO A 199 9.35 18.71 22.54
C PRO A 199 9.17 19.63 21.32
N ASN A 200 8.75 20.86 21.59
CA ASN A 200 8.56 21.92 20.65
C ASN A 200 9.93 22.29 20.03
N LYS A 201 10.32 21.64 18.95
CA LYS A 201 11.49 22.08 18.16
C LYS A 201 11.04 23.19 17.26
N HIS A 202 11.35 24.42 17.67
CA HIS A 202 11.27 25.61 16.84
C HIS A 202 12.12 25.40 15.57
N TYR A 203 11.48 25.61 14.42
CA TYR A 203 12.13 25.85 13.14
C TYR A 203 12.08 27.36 12.83
#